data_0bd11bb8468f2c2e9761c545af1a0418
#
_entry.id   0bd11bb8468f2c2e9761c545af1a0418
#
_cell.length_a   1.000
_cell.length_b   1.000
_cell.length_c   1.000
_cell.angle_alpha   90.00
_cell.angle_beta   90.00
_cell.angle_gamma   90.00
#
_symmetry.space_group_name_H-M   'P 1'
#
loop_
_entity.id
_entity.type
_entity.pdbx_description
1 polymer ?
#
loop_
_entity_poly.entity_id
_entity_poly.type
_entity_poly.pdbx_seq_one_letter_code
_entity_poly.pdbx_strand_id
1 'polypeptide(L)'
;KTYPALAAFARDAGGKLTSAQVTCLDPHTANKADIEVKKRSLGTIKGTVVEIQAGEGPTYIAEGIETALSLKEVQIKGRILVSLGLSNMANIGVHIKNKDEQLIICAD
;
A
#
# COMPACT_ATOMS: atom_id res chain seq x y z
N LYS A 1 13.16 -23.74 2.22
CA LYS A 1 13.91 -22.52 2.38
C LYS A 1 13.01 -21.41 2.95
N THR A 2 13.51 -20.69 3.93
CA THR A 2 12.76 -19.64 4.61
C THR A 2 13.18 -18.26 4.09
N TYR A 3 12.19 -17.40 3.82
CA TYR A 3 12.42 -16.02 3.41
C TYR A 3 11.81 -15.07 4.44
N PRO A 4 12.49 -13.96 4.75
CA PRO A 4 11.81 -12.90 5.49
C PRO A 4 10.67 -12.35 4.64
N ALA A 5 9.65 -11.82 5.30
CA ALA A 5 8.47 -11.32 4.61
C ALA A 5 8.08 -9.96 5.16
N LEU A 6 7.61 -9.10 4.26
CA LEU A 6 7.00 -7.83 4.60
C LEU A 6 5.48 -8.04 4.57
N ALA A 7 4.81 -7.76 5.69
CA ALA A 7 3.36 -7.84 5.75
C ALA A 7 2.79 -6.42 5.83
N ALA A 8 1.84 -6.14 4.95
CA ALA A 8 1.14 -4.87 4.94
C ALA A 8 -0.33 -5.12 5.23
N PHE A 9 -0.87 -4.44 6.23
CA PHE A 9 -2.24 -4.66 6.68
C PHE A 9 -3.15 -3.56 6.13
N ALA A 10 -4.25 -3.98 5.50
CA ALA A 10 -5.20 -3.07 4.88
C ALA A 10 -6.47 -2.95 5.70
N ARG A 11 -7.04 -1.76 5.70
CA ARG A 11 -8.26 -1.45 6.46
C ARG A 11 -9.34 -0.90 5.55
N ASP A 12 -10.59 -1.18 5.90
CA ASP A 12 -11.73 -0.61 5.18
C ASP A 12 -11.97 0.85 5.63
N ALA A 13 -13.01 1.48 5.08
CA ALA A 13 -13.32 2.87 5.39
C ALA A 13 -13.66 3.11 6.87
N GLY A 14 -14.12 2.08 7.56
CA GLY A 14 -14.41 2.15 8.99
C GLY A 14 -13.20 1.90 9.88
N GLY A 15 -12.03 1.64 9.28
CA GLY A 15 -10.80 1.36 10.00
C GLY A 15 -10.63 -0.11 10.40
N LYS A 16 -11.52 -0.98 9.96
CA LYS A 16 -11.46 -2.41 10.29
C LYS A 16 -10.39 -3.10 9.46
N LEU A 17 -9.56 -3.89 10.11
CA LEU A 17 -8.57 -4.73 9.44
C LEU A 17 -9.27 -5.85 8.69
N THR A 18 -9.15 -5.87 7.36
CA THR A 18 -9.86 -6.83 6.52
C THR A 18 -8.95 -7.68 5.67
N SER A 19 -7.72 -7.26 5.47
CA SER A 19 -6.84 -7.96 4.55
C SER A 19 -5.37 -7.66 4.85
N ALA A 20 -4.51 -8.42 4.22
CA ALA A 20 -3.07 -8.23 4.30
C ALA A 20 -2.44 -8.66 3.00
N GLN A 21 -1.32 -8.02 2.65
CA GLN A 21 -0.47 -8.48 1.56
C GLN A 21 0.88 -8.84 2.14
N VAL A 22 1.34 -10.05 1.84
CA VAL A 22 2.63 -10.56 2.30
C VAL A 22 3.57 -10.63 1.09
N THR A 23 4.72 -10.01 1.21
CA THR A 23 5.75 -10.02 0.17
C THR A 23 6.99 -10.69 0.72
N CYS A 24 7.44 -11.76 0.08
CA CYS A 24 8.68 -12.43 0.46
C CYS A 24 9.88 -11.63 -0.04
N LEU A 25 10.88 -11.49 0.81
CA LEU A 25 12.07 -10.69 0.53
C LEU A 25 13.29 -11.59 0.41
N ASP A 26 14.25 -11.16 -0.40
CA ASP A 26 15.55 -11.81 -0.46
C ASP A 26 16.30 -11.47 0.84
N PRO A 27 16.82 -12.47 1.57
CA PRO A 27 17.46 -12.21 2.86
C PRO A 27 18.78 -11.45 2.74
N HIS A 28 19.36 -11.37 1.56
CA HIS A 28 20.63 -10.68 1.36
C HIS A 28 20.47 -9.24 0.87
N THR A 29 19.45 -8.96 0.06
CA THR A 29 19.28 -7.67 -0.59
C THR A 29 18.09 -6.87 -0.07
N ALA A 30 17.19 -7.49 0.69
CA ALA A 30 15.92 -6.91 1.15
C ALA A 30 14.99 -6.51 -0.01
N ASN A 31 15.28 -6.95 -1.23
CA ASN A 31 14.37 -6.81 -2.37
C ASN A 31 13.43 -8.00 -2.42
N LYS A 32 12.45 -7.98 -3.32
CA LYS A 32 11.55 -9.12 -3.49
C LYS A 32 12.36 -10.38 -3.80
N ALA A 33 11.99 -11.47 -3.15
CA ALA A 33 12.63 -12.75 -3.40
C ALA A 33 12.36 -13.21 -4.83
N ASP A 34 13.38 -13.84 -5.44
CA ASP A 34 13.25 -14.42 -6.77
C ASP A 34 12.66 -15.82 -6.66
N ILE A 35 11.37 -15.87 -6.39
CA ILE A 35 10.60 -17.11 -6.26
C ILE A 35 9.28 -16.95 -7.01
N GLU A 36 8.63 -18.06 -7.30
CA GLU A 36 7.42 -18.09 -8.11
C GLU A 36 6.29 -17.27 -7.48
N VAL A 37 6.09 -17.39 -6.17
CA VAL A 37 5.05 -16.66 -5.44
C VAL A 37 5.71 -15.65 -4.52
N LYS A 38 5.92 -14.44 -5.02
CA LYS A 38 6.58 -13.36 -4.27
C LYS A 38 5.63 -12.60 -3.37
N LYS A 39 4.38 -12.46 -3.80
CA LYS A 39 3.33 -11.73 -3.08
C LYS A 39 2.12 -12.61 -2.91
N ARG A 40 1.48 -12.47 -1.77
CA ARG A 40 0.22 -13.15 -1.49
C ARG A 40 -0.71 -12.20 -0.76
N SER A 41 -1.95 -12.12 -1.25
CA SER A 41 -3.00 -11.34 -0.59
C SER A 41 -3.92 -12.26 0.19
N LEU A 42 -4.24 -11.87 1.41
CA LEU A 42 -5.13 -12.60 2.30
C LEU A 42 -6.31 -11.70 2.65
N GLY A 43 -7.51 -12.27 2.65
CA GLY A 43 -8.72 -11.54 3.00
C GLY A 43 -9.27 -10.71 1.85
N THR A 44 -10.09 -9.72 2.16
CA THR A 44 -10.77 -8.90 1.16
C THR A 44 -10.02 -7.61 0.92
N ILE A 45 -9.50 -7.45 -0.29
CA ILE A 45 -8.71 -6.28 -0.69
C ILE A 45 -9.60 -5.14 -1.20
N LYS A 46 -10.69 -5.47 -1.90
CA LYS A 46 -11.54 -4.46 -2.55
C LYS A 46 -12.02 -3.40 -1.56
N GLY A 47 -11.76 -2.15 -1.89
CA GLY A 47 -12.18 -1.02 -1.08
C GLY A 47 -11.32 -0.75 0.14
N THR A 48 -10.19 -1.46 0.30
CA THR A 48 -9.29 -1.26 1.43
C THR A 48 -8.01 -0.57 1.00
N VAL A 49 -7.32 0.03 1.97
CA VAL A 49 -6.01 0.64 1.72
C VAL A 49 -5.07 0.29 2.87
N VAL A 50 -3.78 0.33 2.56
CA VAL A 50 -2.73 0.37 3.57
C VAL A 50 -2.32 1.83 3.75
N GLU A 51 -2.39 2.36 4.95
CA GLU A 51 -1.92 3.72 5.21
C GLU A 51 -0.47 3.65 5.69
N ILE A 52 0.44 4.11 4.84
CA ILE A 52 1.87 4.13 5.15
C ILE A 52 2.21 5.36 6.00
N GLN A 53 1.52 6.47 5.74
CA GLN A 53 1.78 7.72 6.43
C GLN A 53 0.50 8.54 6.49
N ALA A 54 0.19 9.04 7.68
CA ALA A 54 -0.86 10.04 7.84
C ALA A 54 -0.26 11.42 7.68
N GLY A 55 -1.06 12.40 7.31
CA GLY A 55 -0.59 13.77 7.19
C GLY A 55 -1.60 14.67 6.54
N GLU A 56 -1.35 15.97 6.62
CA GLU A 56 -2.13 16.98 5.95
C GLU A 56 -1.45 17.36 4.63
N GLY A 57 -2.23 17.90 3.70
CA GLY A 57 -1.76 18.25 2.38
C GLY A 57 -2.18 17.21 1.35
N PRO A 58 -1.43 17.02 0.28
CA PRO A 58 -1.81 16.06 -0.77
C PRO A 58 -1.87 14.63 -0.24
N THR A 59 -2.74 13.83 -0.85
CA THR A 59 -2.78 12.39 -0.62
C THR A 59 -2.15 11.69 -1.81
N TYR A 60 -1.09 10.95 -1.54
CA TYR A 60 -0.40 10.15 -2.54
C TYR A 60 -0.95 8.74 -2.51
N ILE A 61 -1.31 8.22 -3.67
CA ILE A 61 -1.86 6.87 -3.80
C ILE A 61 -0.91 6.06 -4.65
N ALA A 62 -0.28 5.07 -4.03
CA ALA A 62 0.62 4.17 -4.73
C ALA A 62 -0.10 2.85 -5.00
N GLU A 63 0.23 2.22 -6.12
CA GLU A 63 -0.32 0.90 -6.47
C GLU A 63 0.24 -0.18 -5.55
N GLY A 64 1.52 -0.15 -5.28
CA GLY A 64 2.20 -1.17 -4.48
C GLY A 64 2.99 -0.59 -3.31
N ILE A 65 3.36 -1.47 -2.40
CA ILE A 65 4.07 -1.11 -1.17
C ILE A 65 5.44 -0.49 -1.46
N GLU A 66 6.16 -1.01 -2.47
CA GLU A 66 7.51 -0.54 -2.77
C GLU A 66 7.51 0.93 -3.17
N THR A 67 6.56 1.34 -4.02
CA THR A 67 6.43 2.72 -4.43
C THR A 67 6.10 3.62 -3.24
N ALA A 68 5.19 3.18 -2.37
CA ALA A 68 4.82 3.94 -1.18
C ALA A 68 6.00 4.11 -0.22
N LEU A 69 6.78 3.07 -0.01
CA LEU A 69 7.95 3.14 0.87
C LEU A 69 9.03 4.06 0.28
N SER A 70 9.17 4.09 -1.05
CA SER A 70 10.09 5.02 -1.70
C SER A 70 9.67 6.47 -1.48
N LEU A 71 8.37 6.76 -1.52
CA LEU A 71 7.85 8.11 -1.22
C LEU A 71 8.17 8.50 0.23
N LYS A 72 7.98 7.56 1.15
CA LYS A 72 8.28 7.81 2.56
C LYS A 72 9.78 8.04 2.78
N GLU A 73 10.62 7.30 2.08
CA GLU A 73 12.07 7.42 2.19
C GLU A 73 12.58 8.79 1.78
N VAL A 74 11.99 9.39 0.73
CA VAL A 74 12.35 10.76 0.32
C VAL A 74 11.62 11.83 1.12
N GLN A 75 10.95 11.44 2.18
CA GLN A 75 10.30 12.35 3.14
C GLN A 75 9.21 13.25 2.51
N ILE A 76 8.44 12.68 1.61
CA ILE A 76 7.27 13.35 1.04
C ILE A 76 6.33 13.75 2.18
N LYS A 77 5.85 14.98 2.16
CA LYS A 77 4.85 15.46 3.12
C LYS A 77 3.47 15.22 2.56
N GLY A 78 2.58 14.71 3.42
CA GLY A 78 1.22 14.39 3.03
C GLY A 78 0.87 12.98 3.46
N ARG A 79 -0.31 12.54 3.06
CA ARG A 79 -0.81 11.21 3.36
C ARG A 79 -0.35 10.24 2.27
N ILE A 80 0.06 9.04 2.65
CA ILE A 80 0.49 8.01 1.69
C ILE A 80 -0.37 6.77 1.89
N LEU A 81 -1.14 6.42 0.85
CA LEU A 81 -2.01 5.24 0.83
C LEU A 81 -1.53 4.27 -0.24
N VAL A 82 -1.76 2.99 0.00
CA VAL A 82 -1.48 1.94 -0.98
C VAL A 82 -2.78 1.23 -1.34
N SER A 83 -3.08 1.14 -2.61
CA SER A 83 -4.31 0.47 -3.09
C SER A 83 -4.15 -1.05 -3.19
N LEU A 84 -2.95 -1.58 -3.14
CA LEU A 84 -2.65 -3.00 -3.30
C LEU A 84 -3.09 -3.54 -4.67
N GLY A 85 -2.80 -2.77 -5.71
CA GLY A 85 -3.08 -3.15 -7.08
C GLY A 85 -3.88 -2.08 -7.81
N LEU A 86 -3.72 -2.06 -9.12
CA LEU A 86 -4.35 -1.05 -9.96
C LEU A 86 -5.87 -1.17 -9.97
N SER A 87 -6.38 -2.41 -10.00
CA SER A 87 -7.83 -2.63 -10.06
C SER A 87 -8.56 -2.13 -8.80
N ASN A 88 -7.90 -2.18 -7.65
CA ASN A 88 -8.51 -1.70 -6.41
C ASN A 88 -8.46 -0.17 -6.30
N MET A 89 -7.62 0.49 -7.07
CA MET A 89 -7.48 1.94 -7.00
C MET A 89 -8.80 2.66 -7.30
N ALA A 90 -9.64 2.09 -8.13
CA ALA A 90 -10.97 2.64 -8.43
C ALA A 90 -11.96 2.52 -7.26
N ASN A 91 -11.66 1.69 -6.26
CA ASN A 91 -12.57 1.38 -5.17
C ASN A 91 -12.24 2.12 -3.87
N ILE A 92 -11.22 2.94 -3.84
CA ILE A 92 -10.72 3.54 -2.60
C ILE A 92 -11.22 4.94 -2.32
N GLY A 93 -12.16 5.43 -3.14
CA GLY A 93 -12.72 6.78 -2.94
C GLY A 93 -13.30 7.04 -1.56
N VAL A 94 -13.78 5.97 -0.90
CA VAL A 94 -14.35 6.07 0.46
C VAL A 94 -13.31 6.50 1.51
N HIS A 95 -12.02 6.37 1.20
CA HIS A 95 -10.95 6.78 2.10
C HIS A 95 -10.56 8.25 1.94
N ILE A 96 -11.12 8.94 0.95
CA ILE A 96 -10.85 10.34 0.72
C ILE A 96 -11.74 11.17 1.64
N LYS A 97 -11.10 11.88 2.57
CA LYS A 97 -11.81 12.58 3.64
C LYS A 97 -12.42 13.91 3.21
N ASN A 98 -11.88 14.52 2.19
CA ASN A 98 -12.28 15.85 1.72
C ASN A 98 -12.31 15.84 0.20
N LYS A 99 -13.44 16.21 -0.40
CA LYS A 99 -13.56 16.22 -1.86
C LYS A 99 -12.65 17.23 -2.55
N ASP A 100 -12.14 18.21 -1.82
CA ASP A 100 -11.17 19.17 -2.32
C ASP A 100 -9.73 18.71 -2.10
N GLU A 101 -9.54 17.53 -1.53
CA GLU A 101 -8.23 16.96 -1.26
C GLU A 101 -7.51 16.69 -2.57
N GLN A 102 -6.26 17.16 -2.66
CA GLN A 102 -5.43 16.90 -3.82
C GLN A 102 -4.96 15.46 -3.80
N LEU A 103 -5.21 14.74 -4.90
CA LEU A 103 -4.80 13.35 -5.05
C LEU A 103 -3.69 13.26 -6.07
N ILE A 104 -2.62 12.56 -5.71
CA ILE A 104 -1.49 12.32 -6.61
C ILE A 104 -1.32 10.82 -6.75
N ILE A 105 -1.55 10.33 -7.95
CA ILE A 105 -1.45 8.89 -8.23
C ILE A 105 -0.04 8.57 -8.69
N CYS A 106 0.61 7.67 -7.97
CA CYS A 106 1.97 7.24 -8.26
C CYS A 106 1.91 5.83 -8.87
N ALA A 107 1.98 5.76 -10.18
CA ALA A 107 1.99 4.48 -10.90
C ALA A 107 3.41 3.92 -10.98
N ASP A 108 3.50 2.61 -10.99
CA ASP A 108 4.78 1.93 -11.16
C ASP A 108 5.25 1.95 -12.60
#